data_d7b7ea7d6de2eadfbd293c9851bec724
#
_entry.id   d7b7ea7d6de2eadfbd293c9851bec724
#
_cell.length_a   1.000
_cell.length_b   1.000
_cell.length_c   1.000
_cell.angle_alpha   90.00
_cell.angle_beta   90.00
_cell.angle_gamma   90.00
#
_symmetry.space_group_name_H-M   'P 1'
#
loop_
_entity.id
_entity.type
_entity.pdbx_description
1 polymer ?
#
loop_
_entity_poly.entity_id
_entity_poly.type
_entity_poly.pdbx_seq_one_letter_code
_entity_poly.pdbx_strand_id
1 'polypeptide(L)'
;MFSAVADGAGTAKFAAEGAKLAVRILRKEIHRILSKSETCLTEETLRTAVLITSNHIEEFASRAGNKSRDYASTLICAVLLPEQAWHLQIGDGAAVFGYGEQRIVDYWPAKGEYGNETFFITDENVLDHLHVREIEMPDEVTLFTDGLEAIALDLKNREVHRPFYDSFYRVLNQREAGFQSDLAKGLASWMQTDLVTSRTDDDKSLVLISRARVNDPPNNG
;
A
#
# COMPACT_ATOMS: atom_id res chain seq x y z
N MET A 1 -8.08 5.56 9.40
CA MET A 1 -6.61 5.35 9.29
C MET A 1 -6.21 5.42 7.83
N PHE A 2 -5.06 6.02 7.51
CA PHE A 2 -4.44 6.03 6.17
C PHE A 2 -3.11 5.29 6.23
N SER A 3 -2.89 4.36 5.33
CA SER A 3 -1.63 3.62 5.20
C SER A 3 -1.27 3.47 3.73
N ALA A 4 -0.01 3.63 3.40
CA ALA A 4 0.46 3.51 2.03
C ALA A 4 1.91 3.05 1.96
N VAL A 5 2.25 2.37 0.87
CA VAL A 5 3.60 2.08 0.41
C VAL A 5 3.75 2.60 -1.02
N ALA A 6 4.96 2.96 -1.38
CA ALA A 6 5.32 3.38 -2.72
C ALA A 6 6.75 2.95 -3.01
N ASP A 7 6.98 2.50 -4.22
CA ASP A 7 8.29 2.16 -4.73
C ASP A 7 8.68 3.09 -5.87
N GLY A 8 9.91 3.53 -5.83
CA GLY A 8 10.42 4.44 -6.84
C GLY A 8 10.96 3.67 -8.04
N ALA A 9 10.59 4.06 -9.26
CA ALA A 9 11.05 3.41 -10.46
C ALA A 9 12.58 3.39 -10.55
N GLY A 10 13.18 2.23 -10.79
CA GLY A 10 14.64 2.06 -10.88
C GLY A 10 15.32 2.94 -11.95
N THR A 11 14.55 3.41 -12.95
CA THR A 11 15.02 4.33 -13.99
C THR A 11 14.83 5.81 -13.64
N ALA A 12 14.13 6.14 -12.55
CA ALA A 12 13.84 7.51 -12.16
C ALA A 12 15.00 8.12 -11.36
N LYS A 13 15.42 9.33 -11.75
CA LYS A 13 16.57 10.02 -11.13
C LYS A 13 16.34 10.34 -9.64
N PHE A 14 15.10 10.64 -9.26
CA PHE A 14 14.66 11.01 -7.92
C PHE A 14 13.58 10.07 -7.40
N ALA A 15 13.72 8.77 -7.69
CA ALA A 15 12.77 7.72 -7.36
C ALA A 15 12.29 7.74 -5.91
N ALA A 16 13.22 7.72 -4.96
CA ALA A 16 12.92 7.74 -3.51
C ALA A 16 12.21 9.05 -3.06
N GLU A 17 12.49 10.18 -3.72
CA GLU A 17 11.79 11.43 -3.45
C GLU A 17 10.38 11.41 -4.02
N GLY A 18 10.21 10.87 -5.23
CA GLY A 18 8.91 10.66 -5.87
C GLY A 18 8.00 9.81 -5.01
N ALA A 19 8.46 8.65 -4.54
CA ALA A 19 7.71 7.77 -3.65
C ALA A 19 7.26 8.49 -2.35
N LYS A 20 8.16 9.27 -1.73
CA LYS A 20 7.83 10.06 -0.53
C LYS A 20 6.82 11.16 -0.82
N LEU A 21 6.94 11.83 -1.97
CA LEU A 21 5.98 12.87 -2.39
C LEU A 21 4.61 12.27 -2.62
N ALA A 22 4.51 11.15 -3.36
CA ALA A 22 3.27 10.48 -3.66
C ALA A 22 2.48 10.14 -2.38
N VAL A 23 3.10 9.46 -1.42
CA VAL A 23 2.47 9.10 -0.14
C VAL A 23 2.06 10.34 0.65
N ARG A 24 2.95 11.34 0.75
CA ARG A 24 2.71 12.54 1.57
C ARG A 24 1.60 13.40 1.00
N ILE A 25 1.57 13.60 -0.31
CA ILE A 25 0.56 14.45 -0.96
C ILE A 25 -0.80 13.75 -0.91
N LEU A 26 -0.88 12.46 -1.28
CA LEU A 26 -2.13 11.71 -1.22
C LEU A 26 -2.72 11.71 0.20
N ARG A 27 -1.90 11.46 1.23
CA ARG A 27 -2.35 11.55 2.62
C ARG A 27 -2.95 12.91 2.96
N LYS A 28 -2.31 13.98 2.52
CA LYS A 28 -2.79 15.35 2.75
C LYS A 28 -4.12 15.61 2.05
N GLU A 29 -4.27 15.15 0.81
CA GLU A 29 -5.52 15.32 0.06
C GLU A 29 -6.67 14.51 0.66
N ILE A 30 -6.45 13.26 1.04
CA ILE A 30 -7.47 12.46 1.74
C ILE A 30 -7.85 13.10 3.07
N HIS A 31 -6.87 13.58 3.85
CA HIS A 31 -7.18 14.30 5.09
C HIS A 31 -7.98 15.58 4.83
N ARG A 32 -7.67 16.32 3.76
CA ARG A 32 -8.41 17.53 3.36
C ARG A 32 -9.85 17.21 2.99
N ILE A 33 -10.10 16.10 2.28
CA ILE A 33 -11.47 15.66 1.95
C ILE A 33 -12.22 15.34 3.24
N LEU A 34 -11.65 14.53 4.11
CA LEU A 34 -12.28 14.11 5.37
C LEU A 34 -12.50 15.27 6.37
N SER A 35 -11.67 16.32 6.31
CA SER A 35 -11.80 17.49 7.19
C SER A 35 -12.90 18.46 6.76
N LYS A 36 -13.39 18.37 5.53
CA LYS A 36 -14.46 19.24 5.01
C LYS A 36 -15.87 18.84 5.45
N SER A 37 -15.95 17.89 6.42
CA SER A 37 -17.13 17.36 7.10
C SER A 37 -18.28 16.84 6.20
N GLU A 38 -18.97 15.80 6.66
CA GLU A 38 -20.12 15.12 6.04
C GLU A 38 -19.84 14.31 4.76
N THR A 39 -18.64 14.36 4.19
CA THR A 39 -18.37 13.65 2.95
C THR A 39 -17.78 12.28 3.26
N CYS A 40 -18.57 11.27 3.01
CA CYS A 40 -18.15 9.90 2.77
C CYS A 40 -17.10 9.92 1.63
N LEU A 41 -16.06 9.13 1.72
CA LEU A 41 -15.17 8.92 0.58
C LEU A 41 -15.96 8.23 -0.53
N THR A 42 -15.73 8.65 -1.75
CA THR A 42 -16.28 8.01 -2.94
C THR A 42 -15.16 7.70 -3.92
N GLU A 43 -15.40 6.80 -4.85
CA GLU A 43 -14.43 6.52 -5.91
C GLU A 43 -14.01 7.80 -6.64
N GLU A 44 -14.95 8.67 -6.96
CA GLU A 44 -14.68 9.94 -7.67
C GLU A 44 -13.77 10.88 -6.86
N THR A 45 -14.03 11.02 -5.54
CA THR A 45 -13.18 11.86 -4.68
C THR A 45 -11.78 11.29 -4.52
N LEU A 46 -11.63 9.98 -4.49
CA LEU A 46 -10.33 9.30 -4.41
C LEU A 46 -9.56 9.38 -5.73
N ARG A 47 -10.24 9.19 -6.87
CA ARG A 47 -9.63 9.42 -8.20
C ARG A 47 -9.15 10.85 -8.35
N THR A 48 -9.93 11.82 -7.90
CA THR A 48 -9.54 13.24 -7.88
C THR A 48 -8.32 13.47 -6.98
N ALA A 49 -8.26 12.85 -5.80
CA ALA A 49 -7.11 12.99 -4.91
C ALA A 49 -5.82 12.44 -5.52
N VAL A 50 -5.92 11.32 -6.26
CA VAL A 50 -4.77 10.75 -7.00
C VAL A 50 -4.34 11.68 -8.13
N LEU A 51 -5.27 12.22 -8.92
CA LEU A 51 -4.95 13.18 -9.98
C LEU A 51 -4.28 14.44 -9.43
N ILE A 52 -4.79 14.99 -8.33
CA ILE A 52 -4.16 16.13 -7.64
C ILE A 52 -2.75 15.76 -7.18
N THR A 53 -2.55 14.55 -6.70
CA THR A 53 -1.23 14.07 -6.28
C THR A 53 -0.26 14.04 -7.45
N SER A 54 -0.65 13.47 -8.59
CA SER A 54 0.15 13.44 -9.82
C SER A 54 0.52 14.85 -10.28
N ASN A 55 -0.46 15.76 -10.38
CA ASN A 55 -0.25 17.14 -10.79
C ASN A 55 0.71 17.89 -9.86
N HIS A 56 0.64 17.68 -8.55
CA HIS A 56 1.58 18.30 -7.60
C HIS A 56 3.00 17.78 -7.76
N ILE A 57 3.18 16.49 -8.10
CA ILE A 57 4.53 15.93 -8.39
C ILE A 57 5.06 16.56 -9.68
N GLU A 58 4.24 16.72 -10.71
CA GLU A 58 4.61 17.37 -11.96
C GLU A 58 5.03 18.83 -11.74
N GLU A 59 4.22 19.60 -10.98
CA GLU A 59 4.57 20.98 -10.62
C GLU A 59 5.88 21.07 -9.84
N PHE A 60 6.09 20.14 -8.89
CA PHE A 60 7.31 20.06 -8.10
C PHE A 60 8.52 19.80 -9.00
N ALA A 61 8.41 18.81 -9.89
CA ALA A 61 9.46 18.47 -10.86
C ALA A 61 9.78 19.66 -11.76
N SER A 62 8.75 20.30 -12.34
CA SER A 62 8.90 21.47 -13.21
C SER A 62 9.62 22.65 -12.51
N ARG A 63 9.24 22.95 -11.27
CA ARG A 63 9.91 24.00 -10.46
C ARG A 63 11.36 23.68 -10.17
N ALA A 64 11.71 22.40 -10.07
CA ALA A 64 13.09 21.93 -9.89
C ALA A 64 13.88 21.83 -11.21
N GLY A 65 13.27 22.14 -12.37
CA GLY A 65 13.87 22.01 -13.68
C GLY A 65 14.01 20.57 -14.16
N ASN A 66 13.20 19.66 -13.63
CA ASN A 66 13.18 18.22 -13.93
C ASN A 66 11.89 17.83 -14.66
N LYS A 67 11.83 16.59 -15.14
CA LYS A 67 10.63 16.00 -15.73
C LYS A 67 9.86 15.21 -14.67
N SER A 68 8.53 15.11 -14.81
CA SER A 68 7.67 14.31 -13.93
C SER A 68 8.18 12.88 -13.79
N ARG A 69 8.55 12.22 -14.88
CA ARG A 69 9.10 10.87 -14.91
C ARG A 69 10.38 10.66 -14.08
N ASP A 70 11.11 11.73 -13.77
CA ASP A 70 12.30 11.65 -12.92
C ASP A 70 11.92 11.35 -11.45
N TYR A 71 10.63 11.47 -11.10
CA TYR A 71 10.02 11.19 -9.80
C TYR A 71 9.03 10.01 -9.87
N ALA A 72 9.13 9.17 -10.90
CA ALA A 72 8.20 8.06 -11.08
C ALA A 72 8.23 7.09 -9.89
N SER A 73 7.04 6.73 -9.42
CA SER A 73 6.86 5.73 -8.35
C SER A 73 5.50 5.04 -8.46
N THR A 74 5.43 3.84 -7.93
CA THR A 74 4.18 3.14 -7.65
C THR A 74 3.47 3.76 -6.45
N LEU A 75 2.22 3.36 -6.19
CA LEU A 75 1.48 3.77 -5.00
C LEU A 75 0.43 2.74 -4.65
N ILE A 76 0.47 2.22 -3.44
CA ILE A 76 -0.54 1.30 -2.89
C ILE A 76 -1.01 1.86 -1.56
N CYS A 77 -2.31 1.99 -1.39
CA CYS A 77 -2.90 2.66 -0.24
C CYS A 77 -4.15 1.95 0.25
N ALA A 78 -4.31 1.88 1.57
CA ALA A 78 -5.55 1.52 2.23
C ALA A 78 -6.02 2.67 3.12
N VAL A 79 -7.31 3.02 3.00
CA VAL A 79 -7.97 4.01 3.85
C VAL A 79 -9.08 3.32 4.63
N LEU A 80 -8.94 3.26 5.95
CA LEU A 80 -9.90 2.65 6.85
C LEU A 80 -10.59 3.74 7.67
N LEU A 81 -11.88 3.88 7.49
CA LEU A 81 -12.79 4.75 8.25
C LEU A 81 -13.71 3.87 9.12
N PRO A 82 -14.50 4.40 10.04
CA PRO A 82 -15.41 3.59 10.85
C PRO A 82 -16.36 2.71 10.03
N GLU A 83 -16.91 3.24 8.94
CA GLU A 83 -17.97 2.60 8.14
C GLU A 83 -17.53 2.27 6.71
N GLN A 84 -16.30 2.61 6.31
CA GLN A 84 -15.81 2.42 4.96
C GLN A 84 -14.35 1.96 4.96
N ALA A 85 -14.01 1.12 4.01
CA ALA A 85 -12.63 0.77 3.71
C ALA A 85 -12.38 0.88 2.20
N TRP A 86 -11.26 1.48 1.83
CA TRP A 86 -10.89 1.73 0.44
C TRP A 86 -9.50 1.21 0.14
N HIS A 87 -9.36 0.62 -1.04
CA HIS A 87 -8.08 0.24 -1.62
C HIS A 87 -7.82 1.08 -2.88
N LEU A 88 -6.60 1.62 -2.99
CA LEU A 88 -6.09 2.33 -4.16
C LEU A 88 -4.74 1.74 -4.55
N GLN A 89 -4.53 1.47 -5.83
CA GLN A 89 -3.26 0.92 -6.32
C GLN A 89 -2.92 1.44 -7.71
N ILE A 90 -1.66 1.84 -7.88
CA ILE A 90 -0.98 2.08 -9.15
C ILE A 90 0.35 1.34 -9.07
N GLY A 91 0.64 0.50 -10.04
CA GLY A 91 1.87 -0.29 -10.09
C GLY A 91 1.70 -1.74 -9.66
N ASP A 92 2.81 -2.40 -9.43
CA ASP A 92 2.96 -3.86 -9.38
C ASP A 92 3.16 -4.47 -7.99
N GLY A 93 3.18 -3.70 -6.93
CA GLY A 93 3.10 -4.27 -5.58
C GLY A 93 1.71 -4.85 -5.27
N ALA A 94 1.41 -5.18 -4.03
CA ALA A 94 0.12 -5.76 -3.68
C ALA A 94 -0.43 -5.29 -2.33
N ALA A 95 -1.77 -5.33 -2.24
CA ALA A 95 -2.53 -5.22 -1.01
C ALA A 95 -3.24 -6.54 -0.71
N VAL A 96 -3.06 -7.05 0.49
CA VAL A 96 -3.70 -8.26 0.99
C VAL A 96 -4.56 -7.91 2.19
N PHE A 97 -5.83 -8.27 2.11
CA PHE A 97 -6.84 -8.00 3.14
C PHE A 97 -7.27 -9.31 3.80
N GLY A 98 -7.28 -9.32 5.13
CA GLY A 98 -7.69 -10.46 5.95
C GLY A 98 -9.10 -10.27 6.49
N TYR A 99 -9.91 -11.34 6.38
CA TYR A 99 -11.27 -11.45 6.88
C TYR A 99 -11.40 -12.78 7.64
N GLY A 100 -11.24 -12.74 8.97
CA GLY A 100 -11.15 -13.97 9.76
C GLY A 100 -9.96 -14.84 9.34
N GLU A 101 -10.24 -16.04 8.82
CA GLU A 101 -9.20 -16.97 8.36
C GLU A 101 -8.84 -16.82 6.86
N GLN A 102 -9.58 -16.01 6.13
CA GLN A 102 -9.32 -15.76 4.71
C GLN A 102 -8.42 -14.55 4.52
N ARG A 103 -7.53 -14.63 3.52
CA ARG A 103 -6.75 -13.50 3.04
C ARG A 103 -6.89 -13.40 1.53
N ILE A 104 -7.18 -12.21 1.05
CA ILE A 104 -7.53 -11.93 -0.34
C ILE A 104 -6.60 -10.85 -0.87
N VAL A 105 -6.04 -11.07 -2.05
CA VAL A 105 -5.43 -10.02 -2.87
C VAL A 105 -6.55 -9.38 -3.67
N ASP A 106 -6.86 -8.11 -3.37
CA ASP A 106 -7.96 -7.40 -4.03
C ASP A 106 -7.66 -7.09 -5.50
N TYR A 107 -6.43 -6.67 -5.77
CA TYR A 107 -5.94 -6.42 -7.12
C TYR A 107 -4.59 -7.10 -7.30
N TRP A 108 -4.56 -8.09 -8.20
CA TRP A 108 -3.33 -8.81 -8.52
C TRP A 108 -2.45 -7.94 -9.43
N PRO A 109 -1.14 -7.89 -9.18
CA PRO A 109 -0.21 -7.18 -10.05
C PRO A 109 -0.42 -7.58 -11.50
N ALA A 110 -0.76 -6.62 -12.33
CA ALA A 110 -0.90 -6.84 -13.76
C ALA A 110 0.49 -7.03 -14.35
N LYS A 111 0.90 -8.27 -14.60
CA LYS A 111 1.96 -8.51 -15.57
C LYS A 111 1.30 -8.32 -16.93
N GLY A 112 1.52 -7.15 -17.54
CA GLY A 112 1.02 -6.83 -18.87
C GLY A 112 1.39 -7.88 -19.90
N GLU A 113 0.78 -7.86 -21.09
CA GLU A 113 1.06 -8.78 -22.20
C GLU A 113 2.56 -8.89 -22.54
N TYR A 114 3.36 -7.93 -22.10
CA TYR A 114 4.82 -7.85 -22.27
C TYR A 114 5.60 -7.98 -20.94
N GLY A 115 4.98 -8.45 -19.85
CA GLY A 115 5.65 -8.97 -18.65
C GLY A 115 6.48 -8.01 -17.78
N ASN A 116 6.75 -6.78 -18.25
CA ASN A 116 7.67 -5.84 -17.61
C ASN A 116 7.19 -4.38 -17.65
N GLU A 117 5.88 -4.13 -17.81
CA GLU A 117 5.37 -2.77 -17.85
C GLU A 117 4.71 -2.43 -16.52
N THR A 118 5.36 -1.57 -15.74
CA THR A 118 4.85 -1.02 -14.48
C THR A 118 4.33 0.39 -14.74
N PHE A 119 3.17 0.71 -14.19
CA PHE A 119 2.57 2.04 -14.24
C PHE A 119 2.91 2.84 -12.99
N PHE A 120 3.04 4.15 -13.17
CA PHE A 120 3.49 5.06 -12.12
C PHE A 120 2.50 6.21 -11.89
N ILE A 121 2.53 6.78 -10.68
CA ILE A 121 1.70 7.94 -10.32
C ILE A 121 1.97 9.17 -11.21
N THR A 122 3.09 9.20 -11.92
CA THR A 122 3.54 10.29 -12.79
C THR A 122 3.19 10.08 -14.27
N ASP A 123 2.51 9.00 -14.61
CA ASP A 123 2.12 8.74 -16.00
C ASP A 123 1.00 9.69 -16.46
N GLU A 124 1.01 10.07 -17.72
CA GLU A 124 0.06 11.04 -18.29
C GLU A 124 -1.40 10.59 -18.10
N ASN A 125 -1.67 9.29 -18.23
CA ASN A 125 -3.00 8.70 -18.08
C ASN A 125 -3.13 7.94 -16.75
N VAL A 126 -2.65 8.53 -15.65
CA VAL A 126 -2.61 7.88 -14.33
C VAL A 126 -3.95 7.26 -13.90
N LEU A 127 -5.08 7.88 -14.26
CA LEU A 127 -6.41 7.38 -13.89
C LEU A 127 -6.82 6.11 -14.67
N ASP A 128 -6.25 5.84 -15.83
CA ASP A 128 -6.53 4.64 -16.62
C ASP A 128 -5.87 3.40 -15.98
N HIS A 129 -4.81 3.61 -15.20
CA HIS A 129 -4.04 2.57 -14.52
C HIS A 129 -4.32 2.51 -13.02
N LEU A 130 -5.21 3.37 -12.54
CA LEU A 130 -5.60 3.42 -11.14
C LEU A 130 -6.68 2.38 -10.84
N HIS A 131 -6.34 1.38 -10.03
CA HIS A 131 -7.33 0.59 -9.31
C HIS A 131 -7.79 1.37 -8.08
N VAL A 132 -9.10 1.58 -7.94
CA VAL A 132 -9.73 2.13 -6.74
C VAL A 132 -11.02 1.40 -6.47
N ARG A 133 -11.18 0.92 -5.24
CA ARG A 133 -12.34 0.11 -4.87
C ARG A 133 -12.68 0.29 -3.40
N GLU A 134 -13.97 0.38 -3.11
CA GLU A 134 -14.50 0.17 -1.77
C GLU A 134 -14.49 -1.33 -1.47
N ILE A 135 -13.93 -1.70 -0.33
CA ILE A 135 -13.80 -3.08 0.13
C ILE A 135 -14.56 -3.29 1.43
N GLU A 136 -14.87 -4.52 1.75
CA GLU A 136 -15.35 -4.85 3.10
C GLU A 136 -14.32 -4.42 4.15
N MET A 137 -14.77 -4.10 5.37
CA MET A 137 -13.88 -3.70 6.45
C MET A 137 -13.01 -4.89 6.89
N PRO A 138 -11.70 -4.87 6.59
CA PRO A 138 -10.82 -6.00 6.88
C PRO A 138 -10.41 -6.02 8.37
N ASP A 139 -10.10 -7.22 8.88
CA ASP A 139 -9.45 -7.41 10.17
C ASP A 139 -7.94 -7.15 10.09
N GLU A 140 -7.34 -7.48 8.94
CA GLU A 140 -5.91 -7.37 8.70
C GLU A 140 -5.66 -6.68 7.35
N VAL A 141 -4.66 -5.80 7.28
CA VAL A 141 -4.21 -5.17 6.02
C VAL A 141 -2.70 -5.32 5.90
N THR A 142 -2.25 -5.90 4.80
CA THR A 142 -0.84 -5.92 4.42
C THR A 142 -0.67 -5.18 3.11
N LEU A 143 0.21 -4.18 3.09
CA LEU A 143 0.62 -3.48 1.87
C LEU A 143 2.11 -3.70 1.66
N PHE A 144 2.54 -4.04 0.45
CA PHE A 144 3.95 -4.21 0.14
C PHE A 144 4.27 -3.89 -1.32
N THR A 145 5.53 -3.48 -1.53
CA THR A 145 6.10 -3.28 -2.87
C THR A 145 6.54 -4.62 -3.47
N ASP A 146 6.73 -4.67 -4.77
CA ASP A 146 7.06 -5.88 -5.54
C ASP A 146 8.28 -6.66 -5.02
N GLY A 147 9.23 -5.97 -4.39
CA GLY A 147 10.37 -6.61 -3.73
C GLY A 147 10.01 -7.69 -2.68
N LEU A 148 8.73 -7.78 -2.26
CA LEU A 148 8.25 -8.84 -1.35
C LEU A 148 7.28 -9.83 -2.03
N GLU A 149 6.92 -9.62 -3.29
CA GLU A 149 5.96 -10.47 -4.00
C GLU A 149 6.30 -11.96 -3.94
N ALA A 150 7.55 -12.32 -4.30
CA ALA A 150 8.01 -13.70 -4.35
C ALA A 150 8.01 -14.42 -2.99
N ILE A 151 7.88 -13.66 -1.89
CA ILE A 151 7.84 -14.19 -0.52
C ILE A 151 6.40 -14.24 0.01
N ALA A 152 5.61 -13.23 -0.37
CA ALA A 152 4.27 -13.04 0.15
C ALA A 152 3.18 -13.73 -0.69
N LEU A 153 3.42 -13.94 -1.99
CA LEU A 153 2.44 -14.45 -2.94
C LEU A 153 2.95 -15.68 -3.72
N ASP A 154 2.04 -16.56 -4.07
CA ASP A 154 2.20 -17.54 -5.16
C ASP A 154 1.51 -16.97 -6.41
N LEU A 155 2.25 -16.27 -7.23
CA LEU A 155 1.72 -15.62 -8.44
C LEU A 155 1.19 -16.62 -9.46
N LYS A 156 1.76 -17.84 -9.51
CA LYS A 156 1.36 -18.88 -10.45
C LYS A 156 -0.04 -19.41 -10.16
N ASN A 157 -0.31 -19.67 -8.88
CA ASN A 157 -1.58 -20.21 -8.42
C ASN A 157 -2.57 -19.11 -8.02
N ARG A 158 -2.15 -17.84 -8.01
CA ARG A 158 -2.89 -16.71 -7.48
C ARG A 158 -3.36 -16.94 -6.05
N GLU A 159 -2.41 -17.29 -5.19
CA GLU A 159 -2.65 -17.55 -3.78
C GLU A 159 -1.73 -16.71 -2.88
N VAL A 160 -2.17 -16.46 -1.67
CA VAL A 160 -1.34 -15.84 -0.63
C VAL A 160 -0.46 -16.90 0.03
N HIS A 161 0.81 -16.58 0.29
CA HIS A 161 1.68 -17.47 1.05
C HIS A 161 1.37 -17.39 2.55
N ARG A 162 0.37 -18.13 3.01
CA ARG A 162 -0.16 -18.09 4.38
C ARG A 162 0.90 -18.03 5.49
N PRO A 163 1.99 -18.85 5.46
CA PRO A 163 3.00 -18.82 6.52
C PRO A 163 3.67 -17.46 6.71
N PHE A 164 3.79 -16.66 5.64
CA PHE A 164 4.29 -15.28 5.72
C PHE A 164 3.39 -14.43 6.63
N TYR A 165 2.11 -14.39 6.36
CA TYR A 165 1.14 -13.56 7.09
C TYR A 165 0.92 -14.07 8.52
N ASP A 166 0.75 -15.38 8.71
CA ASP A 166 0.49 -15.99 10.01
C ASP A 166 1.62 -15.71 11.01
N SER A 167 2.87 -15.68 10.55
CA SER A 167 4.01 -15.38 11.39
C SER A 167 3.99 -13.98 11.97
N PHE A 168 3.59 -12.99 11.17
CA PHE A 168 3.52 -11.58 11.59
C PHE A 168 2.26 -11.28 12.41
N TYR A 169 1.10 -11.71 11.93
CA TYR A 169 -0.16 -11.41 12.58
C TYR A 169 -0.33 -12.11 13.92
N ARG A 170 0.26 -13.30 14.10
CA ARG A 170 0.31 -13.97 15.41
C ARG A 170 0.94 -13.09 16.49
N VAL A 171 1.98 -12.34 16.15
CA VAL A 171 2.66 -11.44 17.07
C VAL A 171 1.91 -10.12 17.21
N LEU A 172 1.48 -9.55 16.07
CA LEU A 172 0.82 -8.25 16.04
C LEU A 172 -0.52 -8.28 16.79
N ASN A 173 -1.30 -9.37 16.67
CA ASN A 173 -2.61 -9.52 17.31
C ASN A 173 -2.53 -9.69 18.84
N GLN A 174 -1.35 -9.89 19.41
CA GLN A 174 -1.12 -9.94 20.87
C GLN A 174 -0.71 -8.58 21.44
N ARG A 175 -0.60 -7.55 20.63
CA ARG A 175 -0.17 -6.22 21.05
C ARG A 175 -1.35 -5.31 21.35
N GLU A 176 -1.10 -4.35 22.21
CA GLU A 176 -2.04 -3.25 22.45
C GLU A 176 -2.22 -2.39 21.20
N ALA A 177 -3.34 -1.69 21.11
CA ALA A 177 -3.61 -0.79 20.00
C ALA A 177 -2.56 0.34 19.92
N GLY A 178 -2.11 0.65 18.71
CA GLY A 178 -1.16 1.72 18.46
C GLY A 178 0.02 1.28 17.59
N PHE A 179 0.91 2.21 17.31
CA PHE A 179 2.12 1.93 16.52
C PHE A 179 3.15 1.14 17.33
N GLN A 180 3.51 -0.03 16.83
CA GLN A 180 4.43 -0.97 17.46
C GLN A 180 5.87 -0.72 16.98
N SER A 181 6.59 0.22 17.59
CA SER A 181 7.92 0.65 17.14
C SER A 181 8.99 -0.45 17.25
N ASP A 182 8.87 -1.35 18.21
CA ASP A 182 9.76 -2.49 18.38
C ASP A 182 9.55 -3.54 17.27
N LEU A 183 8.29 -3.83 16.94
CA LEU A 183 7.95 -4.73 15.84
C LEU A 183 8.35 -4.13 14.49
N ALA A 184 8.17 -2.84 14.29
CA ALA A 184 8.59 -2.16 13.07
C ALA A 184 10.12 -2.24 12.86
N LYS A 185 10.92 -2.09 13.93
CA LYS A 185 12.38 -2.31 13.87
C LYS A 185 12.74 -3.76 13.57
N GLY A 186 12.04 -4.71 14.22
CA GLY A 186 12.21 -6.13 13.97
C GLY A 186 11.89 -6.50 12.52
N LEU A 187 10.82 -5.94 11.97
CA LEU A 187 10.42 -6.11 10.57
C LEU A 187 11.47 -5.57 9.60
N ALA A 188 11.98 -4.36 9.86
CA ALA A 188 13.06 -3.77 9.07
C ALA A 188 14.33 -4.64 9.10
N SER A 189 14.69 -5.19 10.27
CA SER A 189 15.84 -6.10 10.40
C SER A 189 15.58 -7.43 9.66
N TRP A 190 14.37 -7.97 9.73
CA TRP A 190 13.98 -9.19 9.01
C TRP A 190 14.10 -9.02 7.49
N MET A 191 13.68 -7.89 6.94
CA MET A 191 13.81 -7.60 5.50
C MET A 191 15.26 -7.53 5.00
N GLN A 192 16.24 -7.43 5.90
CA GLN A 192 17.68 -7.42 5.58
C GLN A 192 18.35 -8.79 5.80
N THR A 193 17.62 -9.82 6.23
CA THR A 193 18.17 -11.16 6.43
C THR A 193 18.44 -11.86 5.10
N ASP A 194 19.37 -12.82 5.09
CA ASP A 194 19.68 -13.65 3.92
C ASP A 194 18.44 -14.40 3.40
N LEU A 195 17.50 -14.74 4.28
CA LEU A 195 16.24 -15.37 3.90
C LEU A 195 15.44 -14.52 2.91
N VAL A 196 15.48 -13.21 3.06
CA VAL A 196 14.76 -12.25 2.21
C VAL A 196 15.66 -11.81 1.05
N THR A 197 16.88 -11.37 1.33
CA THR A 197 17.79 -10.79 0.34
C THR A 197 18.27 -11.80 -0.71
N SER A 198 18.26 -13.10 -0.40
CA SER A 198 18.55 -14.15 -1.39
C SER A 198 17.40 -14.38 -2.39
N ARG A 199 16.21 -13.85 -2.13
CA ARG A 199 15.02 -14.00 -2.99
C ARG A 199 14.71 -12.76 -3.80
N THR A 200 15.23 -11.61 -3.38
CA THR A 200 15.03 -10.33 -4.05
C THR A 200 16.16 -9.37 -3.71
N ASP A 201 16.66 -8.67 -4.69
CA ASP A 201 17.63 -7.56 -4.59
C ASP A 201 16.96 -6.18 -4.66
N ASP A 202 15.63 -6.17 -4.84
CA ASP A 202 14.84 -4.95 -4.95
C ASP A 202 14.59 -4.26 -3.62
N ASP A 203 14.20 -2.98 -3.66
CA ASP A 203 13.77 -2.21 -2.51
C ASP A 203 12.48 -2.80 -1.92
N LYS A 204 12.37 -2.78 -0.59
CA LYS A 204 11.28 -3.44 0.13
C LYS A 204 10.58 -2.47 1.08
N SER A 205 9.28 -2.32 0.87
CA SER A 205 8.39 -1.63 1.82
C SER A 205 7.28 -2.57 2.26
N LEU A 206 6.99 -2.57 3.56
CA LEU A 206 5.94 -3.42 4.14
C LEU A 206 5.20 -2.68 5.25
N VAL A 207 3.87 -2.70 5.17
CA VAL A 207 2.96 -2.23 6.21
C VAL A 207 2.06 -3.38 6.62
N LEU A 208 1.94 -3.59 7.93
CA LEU A 208 1.04 -4.55 8.54
C LEU A 208 0.11 -3.82 9.52
N ILE A 209 -1.20 -4.00 9.36
CA ILE A 209 -2.22 -3.44 10.23
C ILE A 209 -3.11 -4.57 10.69
N SER A 210 -3.31 -4.65 12.01
CA SER A 210 -4.34 -5.49 12.61
C SER A 210 -5.34 -4.58 13.31
N ARG A 211 -6.62 -4.79 13.02
CA ARG A 211 -7.69 -4.13 13.75
C ARG A 211 -7.93 -4.88 15.05
N ALA A 212 -7.81 -4.18 16.18
CA ALA A 212 -8.10 -4.78 17.47
C ALA A 212 -9.52 -5.36 17.45
N ARG A 213 -9.64 -6.66 17.65
CA ARG A 213 -10.96 -7.26 17.97
C ARG A 213 -11.38 -6.66 19.30
N VAL A 214 -12.53 -6.02 19.34
CA VAL A 214 -13.18 -5.72 20.62
C VAL A 214 -13.41 -7.11 21.24
N ASN A 215 -12.59 -7.46 22.24
CA ASN A 215 -12.80 -8.69 22.97
C ASN A 215 -14.21 -8.61 23.53
N ASP A 216 -15.08 -9.50 23.11
CA ASP A 216 -16.31 -9.76 23.83
C ASP A 216 -15.92 -9.95 25.31
N PRO A 217 -16.63 -9.30 26.25
CA PRO A 217 -16.32 -9.49 27.65
C PRO A 217 -16.31 -10.99 27.97
N PRO A 218 -15.39 -11.48 28.81
CA PRO A 218 -15.30 -12.89 29.10
C PRO A 218 -16.70 -13.38 29.51
N ASN A 219 -17.19 -14.37 28.77
CA ASN A 219 -18.46 -15.03 29.06
C ASN A 219 -18.29 -15.67 30.45
N ASN A 220 -18.67 -14.95 31.50
CA ASN A 220 -18.75 -15.46 32.86
C ASN A 220 -20.01 -16.37 32.96
N GLY A 221 -19.86 -17.60 32.47
CA GLY A 221 -20.79 -18.70 32.73
C GLY A 221 -20.26 -19.59 33.83
#